data_d9346f9bb49c5c79066d1c775983b714
#
_entry.id   d9346f9bb49c5c79066d1c775983b714
#
_cell.length_a   1.000
_cell.length_b   1.000
_cell.length_c   1.000
_cell.angle_alpha   90.00
_cell.angle_beta   90.00
_cell.angle_gamma   90.00
#
_symmetry.space_group_name_H-M   'P 1'
#
loop_
_entity.id
_entity.type
_entity.pdbx_description
1 polymer ?
#
loop_
_entity_poly.entity_id
_entity_poly.type
_entity_poly.pdbx_seq_one_letter_code
_entity_poly.pdbx_strand_id
1 'polypeptide(L)'
;GSEMCIRDREQAEVLEDKYKGGGGGKKKFCISTQHYSFAVNAFVDLIKKYGQDEYDFSIRETQTYEIIEDVAKMNSELGIIFMDDFNDVVLNKILKSNDLEFHQLYSARPHVFISRRHPLAGKQIITNEQLEAYPYLSYEQGEHNSFYFSEEIFSTYERKKNIRVRDRATLFNLLIGLNGYTVCSGIIDKKLNGKDIIAVPLADEKDMRIGYITHRKGMISRLGNTYIEALKKYLQ
;
A
#
# COMPACT_ATOMS: atom_id res chain seq x y z
N GLY A 1 -5.36 -23.76 23.01
CA GLY A 1 -6.58 -22.97 23.11
C GLY A 1 -6.82 -22.01 21.96
N SER A 2 -5.77 -21.54 21.27
CA SER A 2 -5.92 -20.55 20.18
C SER A 2 -6.29 -21.16 18.82
N GLU A 3 -5.86 -22.38 18.53
CA GLU A 3 -6.17 -23.05 17.25
C GLU A 3 -7.63 -23.48 17.14
N MET A 4 -8.24 -23.84 18.25
CA MET A 4 -9.66 -24.22 18.31
C MET A 4 -10.57 -23.02 18.10
N CYS A 5 -10.22 -21.84 18.64
CA CYS A 5 -11.00 -20.62 18.47
C CYS A 5 -11.01 -20.09 17.02
N ILE A 6 -9.90 -20.28 16.28
CA ILE A 6 -9.80 -19.83 14.88
C ILE A 6 -10.60 -20.76 13.97
N ARG A 7 -10.48 -22.07 14.17
CA ARG A 7 -11.24 -23.09 13.43
C ARG A 7 -12.75 -23.00 13.70
N ASP A 8 -13.12 -22.72 14.95
CA ASP A 8 -14.53 -22.54 15.34
C ASP A 8 -15.10 -21.24 14.75
N ARG A 9 -14.28 -20.18 14.59
CA ARG A 9 -14.70 -18.93 13.98
C ARG A 9 -14.84 -19.06 12.45
N GLU A 10 -13.90 -19.78 11.80
CA GLU A 10 -13.99 -20.11 10.39
C GLU A 10 -15.17 -21.03 10.06
N GLN A 11 -15.44 -22.02 10.92
CA GLN A 11 -16.62 -22.87 10.79
C GLN A 11 -17.90 -22.09 11.10
N ALA A 12 -17.88 -21.14 12.04
CA ALA A 12 -19.01 -20.27 12.30
C ALA A 12 -19.29 -19.32 11.14
N GLU A 13 -18.27 -18.74 10.51
CA GLU A 13 -18.43 -17.89 9.31
C GLU A 13 -18.94 -18.69 8.10
N VAL A 14 -18.41 -19.88 7.85
CA VAL A 14 -18.90 -20.79 6.80
C VAL A 14 -20.32 -21.30 7.11
N LEU A 15 -20.65 -21.53 8.37
CA LEU A 15 -21.98 -21.90 8.81
C LEU A 15 -22.93 -20.70 8.78
N GLU A 16 -22.47 -19.51 9.16
CA GLU A 16 -23.26 -18.28 9.03
C GLU A 16 -23.58 -17.96 7.57
N ASP A 17 -22.62 -18.12 6.64
CA ASP A 17 -22.87 -17.99 5.19
C ASP A 17 -23.82 -19.07 4.64
N LYS A 18 -23.80 -20.28 5.21
CA LYS A 18 -24.73 -21.36 4.83
C LYS A 18 -26.12 -21.24 5.46
N TYR A 19 -26.22 -20.75 6.69
CA TYR A 19 -27.51 -20.65 7.42
C TYR A 19 -28.19 -19.28 7.28
N LYS A 20 -27.46 -18.22 6.88
CA LYS A 20 -28.03 -16.91 6.55
C LYS A 20 -28.50 -16.79 5.08
N GLY A 21 -28.85 -17.87 4.45
CA GLY A 21 -29.61 -17.87 3.20
C GLY A 21 -30.99 -17.23 3.31
N GLY A 22 -31.16 -16.24 4.20
CA GLY A 22 -32.44 -15.58 4.42
C GLY A 22 -32.43 -14.41 5.40
N GLY A 23 -31.30 -13.88 5.83
CA GLY A 23 -31.30 -12.77 6.80
C GLY A 23 -30.08 -11.86 6.61
N GLY A 24 -30.28 -10.69 6.02
CA GLY A 24 -29.30 -9.73 5.58
C GLY A 24 -28.33 -9.17 6.61
N GLY A 25 -27.24 -9.86 6.85
CA GLY A 25 -26.05 -9.27 7.45
C GLY A 25 -25.19 -8.64 6.36
N LYS A 26 -24.81 -7.35 6.50
CA LYS A 26 -23.86 -6.70 5.59
C LYS A 26 -22.55 -7.47 5.58
N LYS A 27 -21.99 -7.76 4.39
CA LYS A 27 -20.66 -8.33 4.29
C LYS A 27 -19.63 -7.32 4.73
N LYS A 28 -18.64 -7.77 5.51
CA LYS A 28 -17.54 -6.95 6.01
C LYS A 28 -16.24 -7.35 5.35
N PHE A 29 -15.46 -6.38 4.97
CA PHE A 29 -14.13 -6.56 4.41
C PHE A 29 -13.26 -5.36 4.73
N CYS A 30 -12.07 -5.56 5.25
CA CYS A 30 -11.13 -4.50 5.56
C CYS A 30 -9.75 -4.84 5.03
N ILE A 31 -9.11 -3.86 4.42
CA ILE A 31 -7.70 -3.90 4.04
C ILE A 31 -6.97 -2.69 4.61
N SER A 32 -5.69 -2.87 4.89
CA SER A 32 -4.77 -1.79 5.24
C SER A 32 -3.68 -1.69 4.19
N THR A 33 -3.24 -0.50 3.86
CA THR A 33 -2.26 -0.28 2.81
C THR A 33 -1.36 0.90 3.12
N GLN A 34 -0.11 0.82 2.66
CA GLN A 34 0.70 2.01 2.48
C GLN A 34 0.01 2.94 1.48
N HIS A 35 0.51 4.15 1.29
CA HIS A 35 -0.16 5.18 0.51
C HIS A 35 -0.02 4.95 -1.00
N TYR A 36 -0.79 4.00 -1.53
CA TYR A 36 -0.79 3.60 -2.93
C TYR A 36 -2.13 3.89 -3.61
N SER A 37 -2.11 4.71 -4.66
CA SER A 37 -3.31 4.96 -5.46
C SER A 37 -3.83 3.68 -6.13
N PHE A 38 -2.98 2.79 -6.58
CA PHE A 38 -3.39 1.53 -7.19
C PHE A 38 -4.17 0.62 -6.21
N ALA A 39 -3.85 0.67 -4.92
CA ALA A 39 -4.59 -0.08 -3.89
C ALA A 39 -6.03 0.44 -3.76
N VAL A 40 -6.22 1.74 -3.84
CA VAL A 40 -7.55 2.37 -3.84
C VAL A 40 -8.30 2.06 -5.13
N ASN A 41 -7.62 2.11 -6.28
CA ASN A 41 -8.22 1.78 -7.58
C ASN A 41 -8.73 0.33 -7.62
N ALA A 42 -7.95 -0.62 -7.11
CA ALA A 42 -8.35 -2.01 -6.97
C ALA A 42 -9.58 -2.17 -6.05
N PHE A 43 -9.65 -1.35 -4.99
CA PHE A 43 -10.80 -1.34 -4.08
C PHE A 43 -12.06 -0.78 -4.76
N VAL A 44 -11.93 0.24 -5.59
CA VAL A 44 -13.03 0.74 -6.44
C VAL A 44 -13.54 -0.37 -7.37
N ASP A 45 -12.63 -1.12 -8.00
CA ASP A 45 -13.01 -2.24 -8.89
C ASP A 45 -13.73 -3.34 -8.13
N LEU A 46 -13.28 -3.66 -6.91
CA LEU A 46 -13.94 -4.63 -6.03
C LEU A 46 -15.39 -4.21 -5.74
N ILE A 47 -15.60 -2.96 -5.35
CA ILE A 47 -16.94 -2.45 -5.02
C ILE A 47 -17.84 -2.45 -6.25
N LYS A 48 -17.33 -2.02 -7.41
CA LYS A 48 -18.09 -2.06 -8.67
C LYS A 48 -18.50 -3.48 -9.06
N LYS A 49 -17.62 -4.45 -8.85
CA LYS A 49 -17.92 -5.86 -9.10
C LYS A 49 -18.92 -6.44 -8.12
N TYR A 50 -18.90 -5.97 -6.88
CA TYR A 50 -19.82 -6.38 -5.83
C TYR A 50 -21.25 -5.85 -6.07
N GLY A 51 -21.35 -4.71 -6.72
CA GLY A 51 -22.58 -4.18 -7.28
C GLY A 51 -23.58 -3.69 -6.25
N GLN A 52 -24.76 -4.33 -6.24
CA GLN A 52 -25.93 -3.86 -5.49
C GLN A 52 -26.13 -4.56 -4.13
N ASP A 53 -25.26 -5.50 -3.78
CA ASP A 53 -25.33 -6.18 -2.49
C ASP A 53 -24.99 -5.22 -1.34
N GLU A 54 -25.57 -5.46 -0.17
CA GLU A 54 -25.22 -4.69 1.02
C GLU A 54 -23.82 -5.07 1.52
N TYR A 55 -23.01 -4.05 1.83
CA TYR A 55 -21.65 -4.23 2.32
C TYR A 55 -21.25 -3.17 3.35
N ASP A 56 -20.24 -3.51 4.13
CA ASP A 56 -19.54 -2.61 5.06
C ASP A 56 -18.04 -2.85 4.91
N PHE A 57 -17.45 -2.19 3.93
CA PHE A 57 -16.05 -2.37 3.55
C PHE A 57 -15.22 -1.18 4.00
N SER A 58 -13.99 -1.44 4.40
CA SER A 58 -13.03 -0.43 4.82
C SER A 58 -11.70 -0.59 4.09
N ILE A 59 -11.13 0.54 3.69
CA ILE A 59 -9.73 0.64 3.27
C ILE A 59 -9.04 1.67 4.16
N ARG A 60 -7.90 1.30 4.73
CA ARG A 60 -7.11 2.13 5.63
C ARG A 60 -5.74 2.39 5.00
N GLU A 61 -5.53 3.62 4.51
CA GLU A 61 -4.19 4.08 4.16
C GLU A 61 -3.52 4.55 5.45
N THR A 62 -2.44 3.89 5.85
CA THR A 62 -1.82 4.17 7.14
C THR A 62 -0.34 3.78 7.16
N GLN A 63 0.29 3.94 8.30
CA GLN A 63 1.72 3.70 8.52
C GLN A 63 2.05 2.21 8.47
N THR A 64 3.25 1.88 8.05
CA THR A 64 3.69 0.50 7.85
C THR A 64 3.51 -0.37 9.09
N TYR A 65 3.86 0.13 10.27
CA TYR A 65 3.70 -0.65 11.50
C TYR A 65 2.23 -0.89 11.86
N GLU A 66 1.37 0.10 11.66
CA GLU A 66 -0.08 -0.06 11.87
C GLU A 66 -0.70 -1.07 10.91
N ILE A 67 -0.23 -1.13 9.66
CA ILE A 67 -0.66 -2.15 8.69
C ILE A 67 -0.32 -3.55 9.21
N ILE A 68 0.89 -3.73 9.72
CA ILE A 68 1.34 -5.00 10.30
C ILE A 68 0.47 -5.38 11.50
N GLU A 69 0.20 -4.44 12.39
CA GLU A 69 -0.68 -4.66 13.55
C GLU A 69 -2.11 -5.00 13.15
N ASP A 70 -2.67 -4.30 12.16
CA ASP A 70 -4.03 -4.54 11.68
C ASP A 70 -4.19 -5.98 11.17
N VAL A 71 -3.23 -6.46 10.38
CA VAL A 71 -3.28 -7.84 9.87
C VAL A 71 -2.99 -8.85 10.99
N ALA A 72 -2.04 -8.57 11.88
CA ALA A 72 -1.72 -9.44 13.02
C ALA A 72 -2.93 -9.63 13.96
N LYS A 73 -3.69 -8.58 14.19
CA LYS A 73 -4.91 -8.58 15.02
C LYS A 73 -6.16 -9.00 14.25
N MET A 74 -6.04 -9.31 12.96
CA MET A 74 -7.15 -9.64 12.06
C MET A 74 -8.20 -8.52 11.93
N ASN A 75 -7.82 -7.26 12.17
CA ASN A 75 -8.63 -6.09 11.88
C ASN A 75 -8.71 -5.82 10.37
N SER A 76 -7.66 -6.18 9.65
CA SER A 76 -7.61 -6.20 8.19
C SER A 76 -7.24 -7.59 7.71
N GLU A 77 -7.88 -8.04 6.64
CA GLU A 77 -7.61 -9.35 6.04
C GLU A 77 -6.27 -9.34 5.28
N LEU A 78 -5.97 -8.23 4.62
CA LEU A 78 -4.78 -8.01 3.82
C LEU A 78 -4.12 -6.70 4.21
N GLY A 79 -2.80 -6.67 4.14
CA GLY A 79 -2.01 -5.46 4.23
C GLY A 79 -1.13 -5.31 2.99
N ILE A 80 -1.06 -4.13 2.40
CA ILE A 80 -0.25 -3.88 1.20
C ILE A 80 0.96 -3.05 1.59
N ILE A 81 2.14 -3.61 1.36
CA ILE A 81 3.43 -2.99 1.68
C ILE A 81 4.44 -3.26 0.58
N PHE A 82 5.54 -2.51 0.58
CA PHE A 82 6.71 -2.85 -0.22
C PHE A 82 7.87 -3.36 0.63
N MET A 83 8.74 -4.11 -0.01
CA MET A 83 10.04 -4.52 0.52
C MET A 83 11.14 -4.22 -0.50
N ASP A 84 12.33 -3.96 -0.01
CA ASP A 84 13.56 -3.87 -0.79
C ASP A 84 14.71 -4.57 -0.03
N ASP A 85 15.89 -4.55 -0.59
CA ASP A 85 17.06 -5.20 0.03
C ASP A 85 17.51 -4.54 1.34
N PHE A 86 17.07 -3.30 1.59
CA PHE A 86 17.37 -2.59 2.83
C PHE A 86 16.47 -3.02 3.98
N ASN A 87 15.17 -3.16 3.73
CA ASN A 87 14.17 -3.39 4.80
C ASN A 87 13.72 -4.85 4.96
N ASP A 88 13.98 -5.72 3.98
CA ASP A 88 13.39 -7.06 3.94
C ASP A 88 13.75 -7.94 5.12
N VAL A 89 15.01 -7.92 5.59
CA VAL A 89 15.45 -8.72 6.74
C VAL A 89 14.70 -8.32 8.00
N VAL A 90 14.57 -7.02 8.25
CA VAL A 90 13.90 -6.49 9.44
C VAL A 90 12.40 -6.71 9.37
N LEU A 91 11.78 -6.39 8.23
CA LEU A 91 10.34 -6.57 8.05
C LEU A 91 9.95 -8.05 8.10
N ASN A 92 10.69 -8.94 7.44
CA ASN A 92 10.41 -10.38 7.51
C ASN A 92 10.52 -10.93 8.93
N LYS A 93 11.47 -10.45 9.73
CA LYS A 93 11.57 -10.84 11.14
C LYS A 93 10.33 -10.40 11.93
N ILE A 94 9.87 -9.18 11.72
CA ILE A 94 8.67 -8.64 12.38
C ILE A 94 7.42 -9.39 11.91
N LEU A 95 7.26 -9.62 10.61
CA LEU A 95 6.15 -10.39 10.06
C LEU A 95 6.10 -11.79 10.66
N LYS A 96 7.23 -12.49 10.68
CA LYS A 96 7.33 -13.84 11.22
C LYS A 96 6.99 -13.90 12.72
N SER A 97 7.42 -12.91 13.52
CA SER A 97 7.09 -12.83 14.94
C SER A 97 5.62 -12.55 15.22
N ASN A 98 4.87 -12.05 14.24
CA ASN A 98 3.44 -11.79 14.30
C ASN A 98 2.60 -12.83 13.54
N ASP A 99 3.17 -13.99 13.18
CA ASP A 99 2.53 -15.03 12.37
C ASP A 99 2.02 -14.52 11.01
N LEU A 100 2.71 -13.56 10.42
CA LEU A 100 2.40 -13.02 9.10
C LEU A 100 3.38 -13.52 8.04
N GLU A 101 2.96 -13.45 6.78
CA GLU A 101 3.81 -13.72 5.62
C GLU A 101 3.57 -12.70 4.50
N PHE A 102 4.63 -12.44 3.74
CA PHE A 102 4.60 -11.54 2.61
C PHE A 102 4.50 -12.31 1.30
N HIS A 103 3.60 -11.87 0.42
CA HIS A 103 3.38 -12.41 -0.91
C HIS A 103 3.68 -11.33 -1.94
N GLN A 104 4.76 -11.50 -2.69
CA GLN A 104 5.14 -10.54 -3.72
C GLN A 104 4.17 -10.60 -4.91
N LEU A 105 3.71 -9.44 -5.36
CA LEU A 105 2.88 -9.27 -6.55
C LEU A 105 3.66 -8.72 -7.74
N TYR A 106 4.56 -7.78 -7.47
CA TYR A 106 5.22 -6.99 -8.50
C TYR A 106 6.58 -6.49 -8.06
N SER A 107 7.50 -6.35 -9.00
CA SER A 107 8.78 -5.67 -8.80
C SER A 107 8.79 -4.40 -9.64
N ALA A 108 8.87 -3.27 -8.98
CA ALA A 108 8.85 -1.96 -9.61
C ALA A 108 10.23 -1.31 -9.57
N ARG A 109 10.64 -0.68 -10.65
CA ARG A 109 11.80 0.21 -10.64
C ARG A 109 11.43 1.53 -9.98
N PRO A 110 12.37 2.20 -9.29
CA PRO A 110 12.11 3.49 -8.67
C PRO A 110 11.74 4.55 -9.70
N HIS A 111 10.74 5.34 -9.35
CA HIS A 111 10.30 6.53 -10.07
C HIS A 111 10.21 7.68 -9.09
N VAL A 112 10.15 8.88 -9.61
CA VAL A 112 9.77 10.06 -8.85
C VAL A 112 8.39 10.54 -9.29
N PHE A 113 7.53 10.90 -8.33
CA PHE A 113 6.34 11.68 -8.60
C PHE A 113 6.69 13.16 -8.49
N ILE A 114 6.36 13.89 -9.52
CA ILE A 114 6.52 15.34 -9.61
C ILE A 114 5.31 15.95 -10.30
N SER A 115 5.11 17.25 -10.11
CA SER A 115 4.15 17.99 -10.90
C SER A 115 4.53 17.95 -12.40
N ARG A 116 3.54 17.85 -13.26
CA ARG A 116 3.77 17.99 -14.73
C ARG A 116 4.40 19.33 -15.14
N ARG A 117 4.34 20.34 -14.25
CA ARG A 117 4.97 21.66 -14.43
C ARG A 117 6.32 21.76 -13.76
N HIS A 118 6.80 20.69 -13.13
CA HIS A 118 8.11 20.66 -12.47
C HIS A 118 9.21 20.91 -13.50
N PRO A 119 10.29 21.65 -13.14
CA PRO A 119 11.41 21.89 -14.06
C PRO A 119 12.04 20.63 -14.67
N LEU A 120 11.96 19.49 -13.97
CA LEU A 120 12.46 18.20 -14.46
C LEU A 120 11.41 17.37 -15.21
N ALA A 121 10.19 17.86 -15.40
CA ALA A 121 9.09 17.09 -15.99
C ALA A 121 9.34 16.62 -17.44
N GLY A 122 10.21 17.32 -18.18
CA GLY A 122 10.61 16.94 -19.54
C GLY A 122 11.72 15.89 -19.62
N LYS A 123 12.27 15.46 -18.49
CA LYS A 123 13.33 14.44 -18.47
C LYS A 123 12.74 13.06 -18.68
N GLN A 124 13.45 12.21 -19.42
CA GLN A 124 13.09 10.79 -19.56
C GLN A 124 13.56 9.96 -18.37
N ILE A 125 14.61 10.39 -17.70
CA ILE A 125 15.19 9.81 -16.49
C ILE A 125 15.75 10.93 -15.62
N ILE A 126 15.59 10.81 -14.31
CA ILE A 126 16.06 11.79 -13.31
C ILE A 126 17.09 11.12 -12.42
N THR A 127 18.17 11.85 -12.07
CA THR A 127 19.18 11.40 -11.12
C THR A 127 18.95 11.99 -9.73
N ASN A 128 19.52 11.37 -8.70
CA ASN A 128 19.42 11.87 -7.33
C ASN A 128 20.04 13.28 -7.18
N GLU A 129 21.13 13.55 -7.90
CA GLU A 129 21.81 14.85 -7.88
C GLU A 129 20.90 15.97 -8.43
N GLN A 130 20.12 15.68 -9.46
CA GLN A 130 19.16 16.64 -10.01
C GLN A 130 18.03 16.99 -9.03
N LEU A 131 17.73 16.11 -8.08
CA LEU A 131 16.68 16.27 -7.09
C LEU A 131 17.11 17.10 -5.86
N GLU A 132 18.40 17.28 -5.61
CA GLU A 132 18.92 17.94 -4.40
C GLU A 132 18.41 19.37 -4.20
N ALA A 133 18.08 20.07 -5.29
CA ALA A 133 17.56 21.44 -5.24
C ALA A 133 16.11 21.53 -4.76
N TYR A 134 15.35 20.42 -4.79
CA TYR A 134 13.90 20.40 -4.59
C TYR A 134 13.51 19.78 -3.26
N PRO A 135 12.36 20.17 -2.68
CA PRO A 135 11.85 19.54 -1.46
C PRO A 135 11.51 18.06 -1.66
N TYR A 136 12.02 17.22 -0.77
CA TYR A 136 11.67 15.82 -0.68
C TYR A 136 10.49 15.61 0.25
N LEU A 137 9.45 14.94 -0.24
CA LEU A 137 8.28 14.60 0.53
C LEU A 137 8.24 13.10 0.82
N SER A 138 7.93 12.77 2.05
CA SER A 138 7.78 11.38 2.52
C SER A 138 6.61 11.26 3.50
N TYR A 139 6.12 10.04 3.66
CA TYR A 139 5.11 9.75 4.67
C TYR A 139 5.76 9.52 6.03
N GLU A 140 5.25 10.19 7.06
CA GLU A 140 5.71 9.98 8.42
C GLU A 140 5.27 8.61 8.94
N GLN A 141 6.08 8.00 9.82
CA GLN A 141 5.83 6.68 10.38
C GLN A 141 5.52 6.72 11.89
N GLY A 142 5.14 7.89 12.41
CA GLY A 142 4.73 8.07 13.80
C GLY A 142 5.82 7.66 14.81
N GLU A 143 5.44 6.90 15.81
CA GLU A 143 6.37 6.40 16.84
C GLU A 143 7.38 5.38 16.29
N HIS A 144 7.04 4.66 15.21
CA HIS A 144 7.89 3.70 14.52
C HIS A 144 8.59 4.36 13.33
N ASN A 145 9.37 5.40 13.60
CA ASN A 145 9.99 6.25 12.59
C ASN A 145 11.37 5.76 12.10
N SER A 146 11.70 4.50 12.33
CA SER A 146 12.87 3.89 11.74
C SER A 146 12.78 3.85 10.21
N PHE A 147 13.89 4.03 9.53
CA PHE A 147 13.96 3.94 8.05
C PHE A 147 13.47 2.61 7.48
N TYR A 148 13.51 1.52 8.26
CA TYR A 148 12.97 0.21 7.86
C TYR A 148 11.45 0.22 7.64
N PHE A 149 10.72 1.15 8.25
CA PHE A 149 9.27 1.30 8.09
C PHE A 149 8.89 2.35 7.05
N SER A 150 9.85 3.06 6.46
CA SER A 150 9.58 4.04 5.41
C SER A 150 8.88 3.42 4.22
N GLU A 151 8.00 4.20 3.59
CA GLU A 151 7.26 3.77 2.39
C GLU A 151 8.02 4.10 1.10
N GLU A 152 9.10 4.84 1.20
CA GLU A 152 9.94 5.27 0.10
C GLU A 152 11.25 4.50 0.09
N ILE A 153 11.64 4.05 -1.09
CA ILE A 153 12.99 3.55 -1.31
C ILE A 153 14.00 4.69 -1.18
N PHE A 154 15.24 4.41 -0.83
CA PHE A 154 16.29 5.40 -0.56
C PHE A 154 15.97 6.36 0.61
N SER A 155 15.20 5.90 1.56
CA SER A 155 14.82 6.68 2.75
C SER A 155 16.00 7.12 3.61
N THR A 156 17.12 6.39 3.55
CA THR A 156 18.36 6.69 4.31
C THR A 156 19.21 7.79 3.67
N TYR A 157 18.89 8.23 2.45
CA TYR A 157 19.65 9.30 1.81
C TYR A 157 19.44 10.62 2.55
N GLU A 158 20.54 11.30 2.83
CA GLU A 158 20.50 12.64 3.41
C GLU A 158 19.98 13.66 2.41
N ARG A 159 18.98 14.44 2.81
CA ARG A 159 18.38 15.48 1.99
C ARG A 159 18.27 16.77 2.76
N LYS A 160 18.57 17.88 2.12
CA LYS A 160 18.57 19.20 2.75
C LYS A 160 17.18 19.76 3.06
N LYS A 161 16.18 19.37 2.26
CA LYS A 161 14.81 19.88 2.33
C LYS A 161 13.85 18.69 2.46
N ASN A 162 13.40 18.41 3.68
CA ASN A 162 12.50 17.32 3.99
C ASN A 162 11.16 17.83 4.50
N ILE A 163 10.08 17.31 3.92
CA ILE A 163 8.71 17.53 4.39
C ILE A 163 8.07 16.17 4.62
N ARG A 164 7.53 15.95 5.81
CA ARG A 164 6.79 14.73 6.14
C ARG A 164 5.30 15.00 6.17
N VAL A 165 4.53 14.10 5.60
CA VAL A 165 3.07 14.21 5.49
C VAL A 165 2.41 12.91 5.95
N ARG A 166 1.09 12.95 6.17
CA ARG A 166 0.31 11.78 6.60
C ARG A 166 -0.58 11.20 5.51
N ASP A 167 -0.95 11.99 4.51
CA ASP A 167 -1.94 11.59 3.50
C ASP A 167 -1.52 11.99 2.10
N ARG A 168 -2.08 11.29 1.10
CA ARG A 168 -1.76 11.50 -0.31
C ARG A 168 -2.23 12.84 -0.85
N ALA A 169 -3.37 13.35 -0.40
CA ALA A 169 -3.89 14.64 -0.87
C ALA A 169 -2.95 15.77 -0.48
N THR A 170 -2.48 15.80 0.75
CA THR A 170 -1.48 16.76 1.22
C THR A 170 -0.17 16.61 0.43
N LEU A 171 0.31 15.38 0.25
CA LEU A 171 1.52 15.12 -0.54
C LEU A 171 1.39 15.66 -1.95
N PHE A 172 0.33 15.36 -2.66
CA PHE A 172 0.12 15.81 -4.04
C PHE A 172 0.01 17.33 -4.17
N ASN A 173 -0.66 17.98 -3.23
CA ASN A 173 -0.75 19.44 -3.18
C ASN A 173 0.63 20.09 -3.00
N LEU A 174 1.47 19.52 -2.14
CA LEU A 174 2.82 20.02 -1.92
C LEU A 174 3.77 19.74 -3.10
N LEU A 175 3.61 18.59 -3.77
CA LEU A 175 4.34 18.34 -5.03
C LEU A 175 4.05 19.43 -6.06
N ILE A 176 2.79 19.82 -6.21
CA ILE A 176 2.37 20.85 -7.17
C ILE A 176 2.81 22.24 -6.69
N GLY A 177 2.54 22.57 -5.43
CA GLY A 177 2.74 23.93 -4.90
C GLY A 177 4.19 24.31 -4.65
N LEU A 178 5.08 23.35 -4.41
CA LEU A 178 6.47 23.60 -4.03
C LEU A 178 7.50 23.05 -5.02
N ASN A 179 7.08 22.51 -6.16
CA ASN A 179 7.97 21.72 -7.03
C ASN A 179 8.72 20.64 -6.25
N GLY A 180 8.04 19.99 -5.31
CA GLY A 180 8.58 18.88 -4.54
C GLY A 180 8.61 17.59 -5.34
N TYR A 181 9.21 16.57 -4.75
CA TYR A 181 9.21 15.22 -5.29
C TYR A 181 9.07 14.18 -4.18
N THR A 182 8.59 13.00 -4.57
CA THR A 182 8.70 11.80 -3.74
C THR A 182 9.18 10.63 -4.58
N VAL A 183 9.78 9.63 -3.94
CA VAL A 183 10.25 8.42 -4.63
C VAL A 183 9.22 7.31 -4.44
N CYS A 184 8.87 6.63 -5.52
CA CYS A 184 7.75 5.70 -5.55
C CYS A 184 7.93 4.61 -6.62
N SER A 185 6.92 3.73 -6.72
CA SER A 185 6.85 2.67 -7.74
C SER A 185 6.55 3.16 -9.17
N GLY A 186 6.14 4.40 -9.31
CA GLY A 186 5.71 4.95 -10.61
C GLY A 186 4.30 4.57 -11.05
N ILE A 187 3.58 3.80 -10.27
CA ILE A 187 2.24 3.33 -10.62
C ILE A 187 1.21 4.40 -10.21
N ILE A 188 0.59 5.04 -11.19
CA ILE A 188 -0.46 6.03 -10.99
C ILE A 188 -1.53 5.90 -12.08
N ASP A 189 -2.79 5.83 -11.68
CA ASP A 189 -3.92 5.84 -12.60
C ASP A 189 -4.39 7.27 -12.85
N LYS A 190 -4.26 7.72 -14.09
CA LYS A 190 -4.66 9.06 -14.53
C LYS A 190 -6.17 9.29 -14.48
N LYS A 191 -6.98 8.24 -14.57
CA LYS A 191 -8.45 8.35 -14.53
C LYS A 191 -8.97 8.79 -13.16
N LEU A 192 -8.35 8.30 -12.09
CA LEU A 192 -8.75 8.59 -10.71
C LEU A 192 -7.88 9.66 -10.03
N ASN A 193 -6.61 9.81 -10.46
CA ASN A 193 -5.67 10.73 -9.81
C ASN A 193 -5.38 12.01 -10.61
N GLY A 194 -6.03 12.18 -11.77
CA GLY A 194 -5.83 13.35 -12.62
C GLY A 194 -4.53 13.31 -13.41
N LYS A 195 -4.19 14.44 -14.03
CA LYS A 195 -3.04 14.57 -14.94
C LYS A 195 -1.93 15.49 -14.41
N ASP A 196 -2.09 16.01 -13.20
CA ASP A 196 -1.16 17.04 -12.68
C ASP A 196 0.12 16.42 -12.09
N ILE A 197 0.07 15.16 -11.68
CA ILE A 197 1.23 14.41 -11.21
C ILE A 197 1.66 13.42 -12.29
N ILE A 198 2.97 13.38 -12.52
CA ILE A 198 3.61 12.44 -13.45
C ILE A 198 4.66 11.61 -12.73
N ALA A 199 4.89 10.40 -13.23
CA ALA A 199 5.96 9.54 -12.80
C ALA A 199 7.11 9.58 -13.82
N VAL A 200 8.32 9.85 -13.35
CA VAL A 200 9.53 9.83 -14.18
C VAL A 200 10.50 8.79 -13.60
N PRO A 201 11.11 7.92 -14.42
CA PRO A 201 12.08 6.95 -13.91
C PRO A 201 13.23 7.61 -13.18
N LEU A 202 13.64 7.04 -12.05
CA LEU A 202 14.85 7.42 -11.34
C LEU A 202 16.03 6.58 -11.87
N ALA A 203 17.18 7.20 -12.02
CA ALA A 203 18.40 6.53 -12.48
C ALA A 203 19.00 5.66 -11.35
N ASP A 204 18.36 4.55 -11.07
CA ASP A 204 18.85 3.54 -10.12
C ASP A 204 18.30 2.16 -10.52
N GLU A 205 19.07 1.11 -10.22
CA GLU A 205 18.71 -0.27 -10.57
C GLU A 205 18.05 -1.06 -9.44
N LYS A 206 17.88 -0.45 -8.26
CA LYS A 206 17.22 -1.12 -7.12
C LYS A 206 15.75 -1.33 -7.41
N ASP A 207 15.23 -2.45 -6.95
CA ASP A 207 13.83 -2.81 -7.12
C ASP A 207 13.02 -2.61 -5.84
N MET A 208 11.78 -2.16 -6.01
CA MET A 208 10.73 -2.20 -4.99
C MET A 208 9.86 -3.43 -5.21
N ARG A 209 9.85 -4.35 -4.26
CA ARG A 209 8.96 -5.52 -4.29
C ARG A 209 7.65 -5.15 -3.60
N ILE A 210 6.61 -4.95 -4.38
CA ILE A 210 5.27 -4.64 -3.88
C ILE A 210 4.51 -5.94 -3.70
N GLY A 211 3.84 -6.09 -2.57
CA GLY A 211 3.06 -7.27 -2.28
C GLY A 211 2.05 -7.05 -1.17
N TYR A 212 1.46 -8.13 -0.73
CA TYR A 212 0.53 -8.12 0.38
C TYR A 212 0.99 -9.06 1.50
N ILE A 213 0.60 -8.71 2.71
CA ILE A 213 0.79 -9.55 3.90
C ILE A 213 -0.54 -10.16 4.33
N THR A 214 -0.46 -11.39 4.81
CA THR A 214 -1.59 -12.14 5.36
C THR A 214 -1.19 -12.81 6.66
N HIS A 215 -2.18 -13.13 7.48
CA HIS A 215 -1.96 -13.97 8.65
C HIS A 215 -1.81 -15.42 8.21
N ARG A 216 -0.75 -16.13 8.67
CA ARG A 216 -0.45 -17.52 8.26
C ARG A 216 -1.54 -18.51 8.61
N LYS A 217 -2.29 -18.23 9.69
CA LYS A 217 -3.39 -19.06 10.17
C LYS A 217 -4.74 -18.62 9.59
N GLY A 218 -4.79 -17.51 8.86
CA GLY A 218 -6.00 -16.99 8.24
C GLY A 218 -6.18 -17.55 6.82
N MET A 219 -7.43 -17.72 6.43
CA MET A 219 -7.78 -18.01 5.04
C MET A 219 -8.15 -16.70 4.34
N ILE A 220 -7.66 -16.53 3.12
CA ILE A 220 -8.08 -15.40 2.28
C ILE A 220 -9.49 -15.68 1.81
N SER A 221 -10.41 -14.75 2.12
CA SER A 221 -11.80 -14.83 1.72
C SER A 221 -11.97 -14.70 0.21
N ARG A 222 -13.17 -14.97 -0.30
CA ARG A 222 -13.51 -14.71 -1.69
C ARG A 222 -13.32 -13.24 -2.06
N LEU A 223 -13.66 -12.32 -1.16
CA LEU A 223 -13.45 -10.89 -1.35
C LEU A 223 -11.95 -10.54 -1.40
N GLY A 224 -11.16 -11.12 -0.50
CA GLY A 224 -9.70 -10.97 -0.51
C GLY A 224 -9.06 -11.44 -1.80
N ASN A 225 -9.45 -12.62 -2.30
CA ASN A 225 -8.98 -13.12 -3.59
C ASN A 225 -9.41 -12.22 -4.77
N THR A 226 -10.65 -11.74 -4.75
CA THR A 226 -11.13 -10.80 -5.78
C THR A 226 -10.35 -9.50 -5.76
N TYR A 227 -10.01 -9.00 -4.57
CA TYR A 227 -9.19 -7.79 -4.41
C TYR A 227 -7.75 -8.00 -4.91
N ILE A 228 -7.13 -9.13 -4.60
CA ILE A 228 -5.79 -9.48 -5.10
C ILE A 228 -5.78 -9.53 -6.63
N GLU A 229 -6.77 -10.13 -7.26
CA GLU A 229 -6.89 -10.14 -8.73
C GLU A 229 -7.09 -8.72 -9.30
N ALA A 230 -7.82 -7.86 -8.61
CA ALA A 230 -7.94 -6.45 -8.99
C ALA A 230 -6.60 -5.70 -8.88
N LEU A 231 -5.82 -5.94 -7.81
CA LEU A 231 -4.47 -5.36 -7.65
C LEU A 231 -3.55 -5.74 -8.82
N LYS A 232 -3.56 -7.00 -9.24
CA LYS A 232 -2.71 -7.48 -10.33
C LYS A 232 -2.92 -6.73 -11.64
N LYS A 233 -4.09 -6.17 -11.89
CA LYS A 233 -4.38 -5.38 -13.10
C LYS A 233 -3.62 -4.05 -13.13
N TYR A 234 -3.35 -3.46 -11.98
CA TYR A 234 -2.66 -2.17 -11.86
C TYR A 234 -1.14 -2.32 -11.73
N LEU A 235 -0.67 -3.54 -11.46
CA LEU A 235 0.74 -3.87 -11.22
C LEU A 235 1.41 -4.56 -12.43
N GLN A 236 0.90 -4.33 -13.63
CA GLN A 236 1.45 -4.89 -14.89
C GLN A 236 2.38 -3.90 -15.59
#